data_fd29caef45ed7b1a7c3b79a34affc854
#
_entry.id   fd29caef45ed7b1a7c3b79a34affc854
#
_cell.length_a   1.000
_cell.length_b   1.000
_cell.length_c   1.000
_cell.angle_alpha   90.00
_cell.angle_beta   90.00
_cell.angle_gamma   90.00
#
_symmetry.space_group_name_H-M   'P 1'
#
loop_
_entity.id
_entity.type
_entity.pdbx_description
1 polymer ?
#
loop_
_entity_poly.entity_id
_entity_poly.type
_entity_poly.pdbx_seq_one_letter_code
_entity_poly.pdbx_strand_id
1 'polypeptide(L)'
;MSQSRPSLEEIFETHIQTLALTRRPATVSGYRGAARRFLSFLRTDFPGLSRLSQLRRDPHLLGWLASLSQQQQPLSNKTRANNLLCLRRLLDDLTANGHCLRPELIVRQDFPPQPQYLPRPLSPPDDLLLQQQLRRIDDLPANALLLTRATGIRIGECMDLALDCLRQLGPDQWALHVPLGKLHTERLVPADDDIRQIVSRILALRALAPAARWANSTAWLLPRRAGHDAWYKTLRLALANAATQAGCSCAVTPHRLRHSYASEMLRLGVSLPALMRLLGHKDIRMTLRYVEVTQLDLQREFLSARRNATQSHRLPTLCLPNLSATADLAGIRQALAATRHVLEMYRRQLTDEKTRRTLQRLDKRLLAVGSQLDQIDKAEK
;
A
#
# COMPACT_ATOMS: atom_id res chain seq x y z
N MET A 1 -48.53 27.21 -17.58
CA MET A 1 -48.06 25.83 -17.69
C MET A 1 -47.45 25.43 -16.33
N SER A 2 -48.14 24.59 -15.57
CA SER A 2 -47.65 24.11 -14.27
C SER A 2 -46.46 23.16 -14.54
N GLN A 3 -45.24 23.62 -14.27
CA GLN A 3 -44.09 22.74 -14.28
C GLN A 3 -44.31 21.68 -13.19
N SER A 4 -44.53 20.45 -13.59
CA SER A 4 -44.60 19.33 -12.65
C SER A 4 -43.26 19.29 -11.84
N ARG A 5 -43.36 19.24 -10.51
CA ARG A 5 -42.16 19.17 -9.67
C ARG A 5 -41.38 17.88 -10.00
N PRO A 6 -40.05 17.95 -10.10
CA PRO A 6 -39.25 16.78 -10.41
C PRO A 6 -39.44 15.69 -9.35
N SER A 7 -39.53 14.45 -9.79
CA SER A 7 -39.59 13.26 -8.95
C SER A 7 -38.25 13.06 -8.18
N LEU A 8 -38.26 12.26 -7.12
CA LEU A 8 -37.03 11.91 -6.40
C LEU A 8 -36.01 11.27 -7.34
N GLU A 9 -36.44 10.42 -8.26
CA GLU A 9 -35.59 9.75 -9.24
C GLU A 9 -34.93 10.75 -10.17
N GLU A 10 -35.68 11.73 -10.69
CA GLU A 10 -35.14 12.80 -11.54
C GLU A 10 -34.13 13.69 -10.80
N ILE A 11 -34.36 14.02 -9.54
CA ILE A 11 -33.46 14.82 -8.73
C ILE A 11 -32.12 14.08 -8.54
N PHE A 12 -32.16 12.80 -8.15
CA PHE A 12 -30.95 12.00 -7.97
C PHE A 12 -30.20 11.81 -9.29
N GLU A 13 -30.88 11.49 -10.39
CA GLU A 13 -30.21 11.25 -11.68
C GLU A 13 -29.58 12.53 -12.23
N THR A 14 -30.31 13.68 -12.18
CA THR A 14 -29.76 14.99 -12.59
C THR A 14 -28.48 15.33 -11.81
N HIS A 15 -28.52 15.11 -10.48
CA HIS A 15 -27.34 15.35 -9.64
C HIS A 15 -26.20 14.40 -9.98
N ILE A 16 -26.47 13.12 -10.20
CA ILE A 16 -25.46 12.13 -10.61
C ILE A 16 -24.86 12.48 -11.98
N GLN A 17 -25.64 13.00 -12.91
CA GLN A 17 -25.16 13.48 -14.20
C GLN A 17 -24.21 14.68 -14.04
N THR A 18 -24.51 15.60 -13.14
CA THR A 18 -23.60 16.71 -12.82
C THR A 18 -22.30 16.20 -12.22
N LEU A 19 -22.36 15.22 -11.30
CA LEU A 19 -21.15 14.58 -10.74
C LEU A 19 -20.34 13.84 -11.80
N ALA A 20 -20.98 13.33 -12.86
CA ALA A 20 -20.29 12.63 -13.95
C ALA A 20 -19.33 13.53 -14.74
N LEU A 21 -19.53 14.84 -14.71
CA LEU A 21 -18.63 15.81 -15.35
C LEU A 21 -17.26 15.89 -14.67
N THR A 22 -17.19 15.61 -13.38
CA THR A 22 -15.96 15.77 -12.56
C THR A 22 -15.46 14.48 -11.94
N ARG A 23 -16.29 13.44 -11.84
CA ARG A 23 -15.95 12.17 -11.18
C ARG A 23 -15.67 11.06 -12.18
N ARG A 24 -14.84 10.09 -11.77
CA ARG A 24 -14.54 8.92 -12.60
C ARG A 24 -15.78 8.05 -12.83
N PRO A 25 -15.92 7.40 -14.01
CA PRO A 25 -17.07 6.56 -14.35
C PRO A 25 -17.39 5.49 -13.28
N ALA A 26 -16.36 4.83 -12.72
CA ALA A 26 -16.55 3.83 -11.67
C ALA A 26 -17.14 4.42 -10.37
N THR A 27 -16.79 5.66 -10.02
CA THR A 27 -17.36 6.37 -8.86
C THR A 27 -18.81 6.73 -9.11
N VAL A 28 -19.12 7.25 -10.30
CA VAL A 28 -20.49 7.57 -10.74
C VAL A 28 -21.37 6.32 -10.75
N SER A 29 -20.84 5.20 -11.24
CA SER A 29 -21.54 3.90 -11.19
C SER A 29 -21.87 3.47 -9.75
N GLY A 30 -20.97 3.72 -8.81
CA GLY A 30 -21.22 3.48 -7.37
C GLY A 30 -22.35 4.33 -6.82
N TYR A 31 -22.37 5.64 -7.13
CA TYR A 31 -23.46 6.54 -6.75
C TYR A 31 -24.78 6.11 -7.36
N ARG A 32 -24.81 5.82 -8.66
CA ARG A 32 -26.02 5.35 -9.36
C ARG A 32 -26.54 4.04 -8.77
N GLY A 33 -25.64 3.10 -8.43
CA GLY A 33 -26.02 1.84 -7.80
C GLY A 33 -26.62 2.01 -6.40
N ALA A 34 -26.06 2.90 -5.58
CA ALA A 34 -26.58 3.20 -4.24
C ALA A 34 -27.93 3.93 -4.31
N ALA A 35 -28.04 4.96 -5.16
CA ALA A 35 -29.27 5.71 -5.38
C ALA A 35 -30.39 4.79 -5.85
N ARG A 36 -30.13 3.95 -6.86
CA ARG A 36 -31.14 3.00 -7.39
C ARG A 36 -31.67 2.06 -6.32
N ARG A 37 -30.79 1.50 -5.49
CA ARG A 37 -31.21 0.60 -4.40
C ARG A 37 -32.08 1.33 -3.37
N PHE A 38 -31.68 2.53 -3.00
CA PHE A 38 -32.43 3.34 -2.04
C PHE A 38 -33.79 3.77 -2.57
N LEU A 39 -33.83 4.29 -3.79
CA LEU A 39 -35.09 4.71 -4.45
C LEU A 39 -36.02 3.53 -4.71
N SER A 40 -35.50 2.36 -5.09
CA SER A 40 -36.30 1.14 -5.21
C SER A 40 -36.95 0.74 -3.89
N PHE A 41 -36.21 0.80 -2.78
CA PHE A 41 -36.76 0.56 -1.44
C PHE A 41 -37.84 1.57 -1.10
N LEU A 42 -37.59 2.87 -1.28
CA LEU A 42 -38.58 3.91 -0.98
C LEU A 42 -39.84 3.74 -1.80
N ARG A 43 -39.74 3.39 -3.07
CA ARG A 43 -40.90 3.17 -3.94
C ARG A 43 -41.75 1.98 -3.49
N THR A 44 -41.12 0.92 -2.98
CA THR A 44 -41.84 -0.28 -2.53
C THR A 44 -42.50 -0.07 -1.18
N ASP A 45 -41.74 0.45 -0.20
CA ASP A 45 -42.18 0.51 1.20
C ASP A 45 -42.85 1.86 1.57
N PHE A 46 -42.60 2.93 0.79
CA PHE A 46 -43.08 4.28 1.04
C PHE A 46 -43.58 4.97 -0.24
N PRO A 47 -44.56 4.42 -0.95
CA PRO A 47 -45.00 4.94 -2.26
C PRO A 47 -45.55 6.38 -2.23
N GLY A 48 -45.99 6.88 -1.06
CA GLY A 48 -46.44 8.27 -0.87
C GLY A 48 -45.31 9.29 -0.70
N LEU A 49 -44.05 8.87 -0.65
CA LEU A 49 -42.92 9.76 -0.44
C LEU A 49 -42.48 10.38 -1.78
N SER A 50 -42.81 11.68 -1.97
CA SER A 50 -42.56 12.39 -3.22
C SER A 50 -41.51 13.52 -3.12
N ARG A 51 -41.06 13.89 -1.91
CA ARG A 51 -40.15 15.03 -1.68
C ARG A 51 -38.98 14.65 -0.79
N LEU A 52 -37.81 15.22 -1.09
CA LEU A 52 -36.61 15.05 -0.25
C LEU A 52 -36.81 15.54 1.18
N SER A 53 -37.59 16.62 1.39
CA SER A 53 -37.91 17.16 2.72
C SER A 53 -38.70 16.20 3.61
N GLN A 54 -39.38 15.21 3.03
CA GLN A 54 -40.10 14.18 3.76
C GLN A 54 -39.23 13.03 4.23
N LEU A 55 -37.98 12.93 3.72
CA LEU A 55 -37.03 11.91 4.17
C LEU A 55 -36.74 12.07 5.66
N ARG A 56 -36.83 10.98 6.39
CA ARG A 56 -36.52 10.88 7.79
C ARG A 56 -35.52 9.76 8.02
N ARG A 57 -34.74 9.87 9.11
CA ARG A 57 -33.87 8.80 9.53
C ARG A 57 -34.69 7.52 9.82
N ASP A 58 -35.72 7.66 10.66
CA ASP A 58 -36.71 6.63 10.91
C ASP A 58 -38.05 7.10 10.31
N PRO A 59 -38.76 6.28 9.48
CA PRO A 59 -38.44 4.87 9.15
C PRO A 59 -37.57 4.67 7.89
N HIS A 60 -37.29 5.72 7.09
CA HIS A 60 -36.81 5.56 5.72
C HIS A 60 -35.36 5.01 5.65
N LEU A 61 -34.41 5.63 6.37
CA LEU A 61 -33.00 5.18 6.36
C LEU A 61 -32.80 3.91 7.16
N LEU A 62 -33.38 3.82 8.36
CA LEU A 62 -33.24 2.63 9.20
C LEU A 62 -33.95 1.43 8.56
N GLY A 63 -35.13 1.62 7.97
CA GLY A 63 -35.83 0.59 7.22
C GLY A 63 -35.00 0.10 6.02
N TRP A 64 -34.37 1.02 5.26
CA TRP A 64 -33.47 0.63 4.17
C TRP A 64 -32.26 -0.16 4.68
N LEU A 65 -31.64 0.24 5.78
CA LEU A 65 -30.53 -0.51 6.40
C LEU A 65 -30.96 -1.92 6.80
N ALA A 66 -32.13 -2.05 7.40
CA ALA A 66 -32.71 -3.35 7.73
C ALA A 66 -32.92 -4.21 6.46
N SER A 67 -33.48 -3.62 5.39
CA SER A 67 -33.70 -4.33 4.12
C SER A 67 -32.40 -4.83 3.49
N LEU A 68 -31.28 -4.07 3.57
CA LEU A 68 -29.97 -4.49 3.06
C LEU A 68 -29.36 -5.67 3.83
N SER A 69 -29.78 -5.91 5.08
CA SER A 69 -29.30 -7.00 5.92
C SER A 69 -30.19 -8.24 5.88
N GLN A 70 -31.47 -8.09 5.54
CA GLN A 70 -32.49 -9.14 5.59
C GLN A 70 -32.78 -9.81 4.23
N GLN A 71 -32.07 -9.44 3.17
CA GLN A 71 -32.24 -10.08 1.85
C GLN A 71 -31.87 -11.56 1.90
N GLN A 72 -32.49 -12.40 1.06
CA GLN A 72 -32.16 -13.83 0.94
C GLN A 72 -30.64 -14.07 0.73
N GLN A 73 -29.95 -13.11 0.09
CA GLN A 73 -28.48 -13.05 0.03
C GLN A 73 -28.01 -11.72 0.61
N PRO A 74 -27.69 -11.66 1.90
CA PRO A 74 -27.33 -10.41 2.56
C PRO A 74 -26.04 -9.83 1.95
N LEU A 75 -26.07 -8.53 1.70
CA LEU A 75 -24.90 -7.82 1.20
C LEU A 75 -23.77 -7.84 2.25
N SER A 76 -22.53 -8.03 1.80
CA SER A 76 -21.38 -7.95 2.70
C SER A 76 -21.30 -6.60 3.41
N ASN A 77 -20.73 -6.56 4.63
CA ASN A 77 -20.52 -5.33 5.38
C ASN A 77 -19.82 -4.25 4.55
N LYS A 78 -18.85 -4.65 3.74
CA LYS A 78 -18.14 -3.74 2.83
C LYS A 78 -19.06 -3.14 1.78
N THR A 79 -19.93 -3.94 1.18
CA THR A 79 -20.89 -3.48 0.17
C THR A 79 -21.94 -2.57 0.81
N ARG A 80 -22.45 -2.93 2.00
CA ARG A 80 -23.39 -2.08 2.76
C ARG A 80 -22.76 -0.74 3.10
N ALA A 81 -21.55 -0.73 3.66
CA ALA A 81 -20.85 0.50 3.98
C ALA A 81 -20.56 1.38 2.75
N ASN A 82 -20.22 0.78 1.60
CA ASN A 82 -20.04 1.53 0.36
C ASN A 82 -21.35 2.16 -0.13
N ASN A 83 -22.47 1.44 -0.08
CA ASN A 83 -23.79 2.00 -0.44
C ASN A 83 -24.14 3.17 0.48
N LEU A 84 -23.96 3.03 1.80
CA LEU A 84 -24.17 4.10 2.77
C LEU A 84 -23.29 5.31 2.49
N LEU A 85 -22.01 5.11 2.23
CA LEU A 85 -21.07 6.19 1.94
C LEU A 85 -21.47 6.95 0.66
N CYS A 86 -21.86 6.22 -0.39
CA CYS A 86 -22.33 6.82 -1.63
C CYS A 86 -23.62 7.60 -1.41
N LEU A 87 -24.60 7.02 -0.72
CA LEU A 87 -25.86 7.68 -0.44
C LEU A 87 -25.66 8.93 0.44
N ARG A 88 -24.88 8.83 1.53
CA ARG A 88 -24.55 9.96 2.39
C ARG A 88 -23.98 11.13 1.58
N ARG A 89 -22.98 10.88 0.74
CA ARG A 89 -22.39 11.92 -0.10
C ARG A 89 -23.39 12.54 -1.07
N LEU A 90 -24.25 11.73 -1.68
CA LEU A 90 -25.32 12.25 -2.55
C LEU A 90 -26.30 13.16 -1.77
N LEU A 91 -26.69 12.77 -0.56
CA LEU A 91 -27.59 13.57 0.27
C LEU A 91 -26.90 14.86 0.75
N ASP A 92 -25.63 14.78 1.17
CA ASP A 92 -24.84 15.93 1.58
C ASP A 92 -24.68 16.93 0.39
N ASP A 93 -24.36 16.42 -0.80
CA ASP A 93 -24.23 17.23 -2.02
C ASP A 93 -25.57 17.86 -2.45
N LEU A 94 -26.68 17.12 -2.37
CA LEU A 94 -28.04 17.65 -2.64
C LEU A 94 -28.40 18.76 -1.66
N THR A 95 -28.05 18.62 -0.38
CA THR A 95 -28.25 19.67 0.63
C THR A 95 -27.43 20.91 0.29
N ALA A 96 -26.17 20.75 -0.09
CA ALA A 96 -25.29 21.85 -0.51
C ALA A 96 -25.80 22.58 -1.76
N ASN A 97 -26.55 21.89 -2.64
CA ASN A 97 -27.19 22.45 -3.82
C ASN A 97 -28.59 23.03 -3.55
N GLY A 98 -28.96 23.27 -2.29
CA GLY A 98 -30.18 23.97 -1.90
C GLY A 98 -31.43 23.08 -1.76
N HIS A 99 -31.31 21.76 -1.86
CA HIS A 99 -32.41 20.87 -1.55
C HIS A 99 -32.65 20.80 -0.03
N CYS A 100 -33.89 20.95 0.39
CA CYS A 100 -34.26 20.88 1.79
C CYS A 100 -34.27 19.42 2.27
N LEU A 101 -33.20 19.02 2.99
CA LEU A 101 -33.07 17.73 3.64
C LEU A 101 -32.90 17.92 5.15
N ARG A 102 -33.33 16.94 5.93
CA ARG A 102 -33.04 16.93 7.37
C ARG A 102 -31.57 16.63 7.60
N PRO A 103 -30.93 17.27 8.59
CA PRO A 103 -29.56 16.94 8.95
C PRO A 103 -29.47 15.52 9.53
N GLU A 104 -28.27 14.95 9.48
CA GLU A 104 -27.91 13.69 10.14
C GLU A 104 -28.77 12.47 9.76
N LEU A 105 -29.26 12.41 8.52
CA LEU A 105 -29.97 11.23 8.02
C LEU A 105 -29.11 9.96 8.12
N ILE A 106 -27.81 10.04 7.82
CA ILE A 106 -26.85 8.95 7.94
C ILE A 106 -25.73 9.36 8.89
N VAL A 107 -25.63 8.69 10.03
CA VAL A 107 -24.62 8.95 11.06
C VAL A 107 -23.52 7.88 11.04
N ARG A 108 -22.43 8.15 11.76
CA ARG A 108 -21.25 7.24 11.80
C ARG A 108 -21.62 5.84 12.32
N GLN A 109 -22.55 5.74 13.24
CA GLN A 109 -22.99 4.49 13.86
C GLN A 109 -23.72 3.54 12.89
N ASP A 110 -24.25 4.07 11.77
CA ASP A 110 -24.95 3.28 10.76
C ASP A 110 -24.02 2.41 9.92
N PHE A 111 -22.73 2.73 9.93
CA PHE A 111 -21.76 2.00 9.13
C PHE A 111 -21.41 0.66 9.79
N PRO A 112 -21.66 -0.47 9.11
CA PRO A 112 -21.34 -1.77 9.65
C PRO A 112 -19.82 -1.92 9.85
N PRO A 113 -19.39 -2.70 10.87
CA PRO A 113 -17.97 -2.93 11.10
C PRO A 113 -17.31 -3.56 9.88
N GLN A 114 -16.15 -3.02 9.51
CA GLN A 114 -15.37 -3.49 8.37
C GLN A 114 -14.32 -4.47 8.86
N PRO A 115 -14.39 -5.76 8.48
CA PRO A 115 -13.31 -6.68 8.79
C PRO A 115 -12.05 -6.25 8.04
N GLN A 116 -10.95 -6.13 8.76
CA GLN A 116 -9.64 -5.89 8.17
C GLN A 116 -9.04 -7.25 7.81
N TYR A 117 -8.95 -7.54 6.53
CA TYR A 117 -8.29 -8.75 6.05
C TYR A 117 -6.80 -8.48 5.87
N LEU A 118 -5.99 -9.38 6.40
CA LEU A 118 -4.55 -9.40 6.11
C LEU A 118 -4.30 -9.65 4.61
N PRO A 119 -3.21 -9.14 4.06
CA PRO A 119 -2.77 -9.53 2.73
C PRO A 119 -2.67 -11.04 2.61
N ARG A 120 -3.08 -11.58 1.47
CA ARG A 120 -3.02 -13.03 1.19
C ARG A 120 -2.08 -13.27 0.02
N PRO A 121 -0.76 -13.32 0.25
CA PRO A 121 0.20 -13.68 -0.80
C PRO A 121 -0.03 -15.13 -1.24
N LEU A 122 0.52 -15.51 -2.37
CA LEU A 122 0.66 -16.90 -2.76
C LEU A 122 1.70 -17.58 -1.86
N SER A 123 1.54 -18.86 -1.64
CA SER A 123 2.62 -19.67 -1.06
C SER A 123 3.81 -19.68 -2.03
N PRO A 124 5.07 -19.78 -1.55
CA PRO A 124 6.22 -19.84 -2.46
C PRO A 124 6.12 -20.94 -3.52
N PRO A 125 5.64 -22.17 -3.22
CA PRO A 125 5.40 -23.20 -4.24
C PRO A 125 4.37 -22.80 -5.28
N ASP A 126 3.19 -22.28 -4.86
CA ASP A 126 2.14 -21.86 -5.80
C ASP A 126 2.61 -20.71 -6.70
N ASP A 127 3.36 -19.77 -6.14
CA ASP A 127 3.89 -18.64 -6.90
C ASP A 127 4.90 -19.07 -7.96
N LEU A 128 5.78 -20.03 -7.63
CA LEU A 128 6.73 -20.61 -8.57
C LEU A 128 6.03 -21.36 -9.70
N LEU A 129 5.08 -22.25 -9.35
CA LEU A 129 4.31 -23.03 -10.32
C LEU A 129 3.52 -22.13 -11.27
N LEU A 130 2.89 -21.07 -10.73
CA LEU A 130 2.17 -20.11 -11.54
C LEU A 130 3.07 -19.37 -12.52
N GLN A 131 4.24 -18.87 -12.05
CA GLN A 131 5.19 -18.17 -12.91
C GLN A 131 5.74 -19.09 -14.02
N GLN A 132 6.05 -20.35 -13.69
CA GLN A 132 6.47 -21.34 -14.69
C GLN A 132 5.38 -21.60 -15.73
N GLN A 133 4.12 -21.74 -15.30
CA GLN A 133 3.00 -21.94 -16.20
C GLN A 133 2.75 -20.73 -17.09
N LEU A 134 2.81 -19.51 -16.56
CA LEU A 134 2.68 -18.27 -17.34
C LEU A 134 3.81 -18.14 -18.38
N ARG A 135 5.05 -18.48 -18.04
CA ARG A 135 6.18 -18.53 -19.00
C ARG A 135 5.99 -19.60 -20.07
N ARG A 136 5.35 -20.73 -19.74
CA ARG A 136 5.03 -21.79 -20.70
C ARG A 136 3.93 -21.41 -21.68
N ILE A 137 2.89 -20.68 -21.21
CA ILE A 137 1.80 -20.16 -22.05
C ILE A 137 2.34 -19.10 -23.02
N ASP A 138 3.17 -18.21 -22.56
CA ASP A 138 3.92 -17.18 -23.32
C ASP A 138 3.08 -16.37 -24.34
N ASP A 139 1.85 -16.04 -23.98
CA ASP A 139 1.00 -15.11 -24.75
C ASP A 139 0.99 -13.69 -24.14
N LEU A 140 0.30 -12.73 -24.78
CA LEU A 140 0.21 -11.35 -24.28
C LEU A 140 -0.39 -11.27 -22.86
N PRO A 141 -1.51 -11.95 -22.53
CA PRO A 141 -2.03 -11.99 -21.17
C PRO A 141 -1.05 -12.58 -20.15
N ALA A 142 -0.38 -13.68 -20.48
CA ALA A 142 0.56 -14.33 -19.57
C ALA A 142 1.75 -13.43 -19.25
N ASN A 143 2.35 -12.80 -20.26
CA ASN A 143 3.45 -11.88 -20.06
C ASN A 143 3.03 -10.59 -19.29
N ALA A 144 1.82 -10.07 -19.51
CA ALA A 144 1.27 -8.98 -18.73
C ALA A 144 1.09 -9.34 -17.24
N LEU A 145 0.69 -10.59 -16.96
CA LEU A 145 0.56 -11.10 -15.59
C LEU A 145 1.93 -11.33 -14.94
N LEU A 146 2.92 -11.83 -15.69
CA LEU A 146 4.32 -11.92 -15.23
C LEU A 146 4.86 -10.52 -14.89
N LEU A 147 4.65 -9.53 -15.76
CA LEU A 147 5.04 -8.14 -15.50
C LEU A 147 4.39 -7.59 -14.22
N THR A 148 3.09 -7.86 -14.05
CA THR A 148 2.36 -7.48 -12.83
C THR A 148 2.95 -8.11 -11.59
N ARG A 149 3.35 -9.42 -11.65
CA ARG A 149 3.97 -10.12 -10.54
C ARG A 149 5.39 -9.61 -10.25
N ALA A 150 6.20 -9.37 -11.28
CA ALA A 150 7.59 -8.94 -11.15
C ALA A 150 7.73 -7.49 -10.63
N THR A 151 6.76 -6.63 -10.90
CA THR A 151 6.82 -5.20 -10.55
C THR A 151 5.90 -4.79 -9.41
N GLY A 152 4.95 -5.65 -9.03
CA GLY A 152 3.92 -5.35 -8.03
C GLY A 152 2.94 -4.24 -8.43
N ILE A 153 2.91 -3.80 -9.69
CA ILE A 153 1.94 -2.81 -10.18
C ILE A 153 0.51 -3.34 -10.11
N ARG A 154 -0.47 -2.46 -10.07
CA ARG A 154 -1.88 -2.89 -10.15
C ARG A 154 -2.21 -3.33 -11.56
N ILE A 155 -3.10 -4.33 -11.69
CA ILE A 155 -3.53 -4.82 -13.01
C ILE A 155 -4.05 -3.68 -13.91
N GLY A 156 -4.75 -2.70 -13.35
CA GLY A 156 -5.18 -1.52 -14.09
C GLY A 156 -4.02 -0.64 -14.55
N GLU A 157 -2.98 -0.49 -13.73
CA GLU A 157 -1.76 0.23 -14.08
C GLU A 157 -1.00 -0.52 -15.19
N CYS A 158 -0.94 -1.86 -15.14
CA CYS A 158 -0.36 -2.68 -16.20
C CYS A 158 -1.08 -2.48 -17.55
N MET A 159 -2.41 -2.39 -17.51
CA MET A 159 -3.19 -2.12 -18.71
C MET A 159 -2.97 -0.70 -19.26
N ASP A 160 -2.59 0.25 -18.40
CA ASP A 160 -2.37 1.65 -18.76
C ASP A 160 -0.90 1.98 -19.05
N LEU A 161 -0.01 0.97 -19.14
CA LEU A 161 1.38 1.20 -19.54
C LEU A 161 1.46 1.70 -20.98
N ALA A 162 2.26 2.74 -21.17
CA ALA A 162 2.58 3.25 -22.50
C ALA A 162 3.51 2.29 -23.26
N LEU A 163 3.57 2.41 -24.57
CA LEU A 163 4.44 1.58 -25.41
C LEU A 163 5.92 1.78 -25.07
N ASP A 164 6.30 2.99 -24.68
CA ASP A 164 7.63 3.43 -24.27
C ASP A 164 7.80 3.42 -22.73
N CYS A 165 7.04 2.59 -22.02
CA CYS A 165 7.07 2.55 -20.56
C CYS A 165 8.44 2.16 -19.97
N LEU A 166 9.28 1.46 -20.72
CA LEU A 166 10.62 1.08 -20.28
C LEU A 166 11.61 2.20 -20.61
N ARG A 167 12.19 2.81 -19.58
CA ARG A 167 13.09 3.97 -19.73
C ARG A 167 14.46 3.67 -19.17
N GLN A 168 15.48 4.02 -19.91
CA GLN A 168 16.86 3.99 -19.44
C GLN A 168 17.15 5.28 -18.66
N LEU A 169 17.61 5.12 -17.43
CA LEU A 169 17.95 6.22 -16.52
C LEU A 169 19.47 6.47 -16.45
N GLY A 170 20.27 5.46 -16.80
CA GLY A 170 21.72 5.49 -16.78
C GLY A 170 22.28 4.28 -17.53
N PRO A 171 23.62 4.10 -17.60
CA PRO A 171 24.24 3.03 -18.40
C PRO A 171 23.61 1.66 -18.19
N ASP A 172 23.46 1.21 -16.96
CA ASP A 172 22.84 -0.09 -16.63
C ASP A 172 21.58 0.06 -15.76
N GLN A 173 20.97 1.25 -15.76
CA GLN A 173 19.81 1.54 -14.93
C GLN A 173 18.57 1.70 -15.77
N TRP A 174 17.62 0.80 -15.57
CA TRP A 174 16.34 0.81 -16.24
C TRP A 174 15.20 0.95 -15.25
N ALA A 175 14.12 1.58 -15.67
CA ALA A 175 12.91 1.70 -14.91
C ALA A 175 11.67 1.57 -15.77
N LEU A 176 10.64 0.97 -15.22
CA LEU A 176 9.30 0.94 -15.77
C LEU A 176 8.55 2.20 -15.32
N HIS A 177 8.16 3.04 -16.27
CA HIS A 177 7.33 4.19 -16.03
C HIS A 177 5.88 3.76 -15.87
N VAL A 178 5.33 3.90 -14.67
CA VAL A 178 3.95 3.58 -14.34
C VAL A 178 3.13 4.86 -14.32
N PRO A 179 2.16 5.02 -15.23
CA PRO A 179 1.40 6.27 -15.37
C PRO A 179 0.46 6.50 -14.19
N LEU A 180 -0.16 7.67 -14.16
CA LEU A 180 -1.15 8.08 -13.15
C LEU A 180 -2.29 7.07 -13.04
N GLY A 181 -2.25 6.25 -12.00
CA GLY A 181 -3.29 5.26 -11.70
C GLY A 181 -4.46 5.84 -10.91
N LYS A 182 -5.25 4.95 -10.28
CA LYS A 182 -6.41 5.30 -9.44
C LYS A 182 -6.08 6.30 -8.32
N LEU A 183 -4.85 6.31 -7.83
CA LEU A 183 -4.41 7.19 -6.74
C LEU A 183 -3.71 8.46 -7.22
N HIS A 184 -3.71 8.76 -8.52
CA HIS A 184 -3.01 9.90 -9.11
C HIS A 184 -1.52 9.96 -8.68
N THR A 185 -0.85 8.81 -8.70
CA THR A 185 0.57 8.68 -8.44
C THR A 185 1.24 8.09 -9.68
N GLU A 186 2.05 8.90 -10.33
CA GLU A 186 3.01 8.47 -11.32
C GLU A 186 4.29 8.02 -10.60
N ARG A 187 4.96 6.99 -11.09
CA ARG A 187 6.19 6.51 -10.48
C ARG A 187 7.07 5.73 -11.45
N LEU A 188 8.35 5.69 -11.12
CA LEU A 188 9.32 4.81 -11.75
C LEU A 188 9.53 3.60 -10.84
N VAL A 189 9.40 2.40 -11.41
CA VAL A 189 9.71 1.13 -10.76
C VAL A 189 11.00 0.61 -11.37
N PRO A 190 12.06 0.37 -10.59
CA PRO A 190 13.31 -0.20 -11.12
C PRO A 190 13.02 -1.47 -11.91
N ALA A 191 13.70 -1.62 -13.05
CA ALA A 191 13.53 -2.76 -13.94
C ALA A 191 14.87 -3.48 -14.09
N ASP A 192 14.92 -4.72 -13.65
CA ASP A 192 16.00 -5.65 -13.87
C ASP A 192 15.91 -6.32 -15.25
N ASP A 193 16.80 -7.25 -15.52
CA ASP A 193 16.85 -7.96 -16.78
C ASP A 193 15.60 -8.82 -17.05
N ASP A 194 15.02 -9.44 -16.01
CA ASP A 194 13.79 -10.23 -16.15
C ASP A 194 12.61 -9.33 -16.57
N ILE A 195 12.45 -8.18 -15.93
CA ILE A 195 11.41 -7.20 -16.30
C ILE A 195 11.63 -6.68 -17.72
N ARG A 196 12.88 -6.39 -18.12
CA ARG A 196 13.21 -5.94 -19.48
C ARG A 196 12.86 -7.01 -20.51
N GLN A 197 13.20 -8.27 -20.25
CA GLN A 197 12.88 -9.40 -21.11
C GLN A 197 11.38 -9.59 -21.26
N ILE A 198 10.61 -9.50 -20.17
CA ILE A 198 9.14 -9.61 -20.22
C ILE A 198 8.55 -8.48 -21.09
N VAL A 199 8.99 -7.23 -20.92
CA VAL A 199 8.50 -6.11 -21.73
C VAL A 199 8.88 -6.31 -23.20
N SER A 200 10.12 -6.72 -23.50
CA SER A 200 10.58 -7.02 -24.87
C SER A 200 9.76 -8.15 -25.49
N ARG A 201 9.42 -9.18 -24.70
CA ARG A 201 8.57 -10.27 -25.17
C ARG A 201 7.15 -9.81 -25.52
N ILE A 202 6.56 -8.94 -24.67
CA ILE A 202 5.25 -8.32 -24.96
C ILE A 202 5.32 -7.55 -26.31
N LEU A 203 6.38 -6.77 -26.51
CA LEU A 203 6.57 -6.01 -27.76
C LEU A 203 6.70 -6.94 -28.98
N ALA A 204 7.46 -8.04 -28.86
CA ALA A 204 7.60 -9.03 -29.91
C ALA A 204 6.28 -9.72 -30.24
N LEU A 205 5.54 -10.18 -29.23
CA LEU A 205 4.22 -10.80 -29.41
C LEU A 205 3.20 -9.83 -30.03
N ARG A 206 3.29 -8.56 -29.67
CA ARG A 206 2.49 -7.50 -30.29
C ARG A 206 2.81 -7.32 -31.76
N ALA A 207 4.10 -7.37 -32.16
CA ALA A 207 4.53 -7.20 -33.54
C ALA A 207 4.07 -8.38 -34.44
N LEU A 208 3.94 -9.58 -33.89
CA LEU A 208 3.45 -10.76 -34.59
C LEU A 208 1.93 -10.74 -34.85
N ALA A 209 1.18 -9.90 -34.14
CA ALA A 209 -0.26 -9.81 -34.32
C ALA A 209 -0.60 -9.02 -35.59
N PRO A 210 -1.62 -9.43 -36.39
CA PRO A 210 -2.00 -8.73 -37.63
C PRO A 210 -2.24 -7.24 -37.36
N ALA A 211 -1.58 -6.35 -38.12
CA ALA A 211 -1.67 -4.90 -37.97
C ALA A 211 -3.11 -4.36 -37.98
N ALA A 212 -3.99 -4.97 -38.80
CA ALA A 212 -5.42 -4.65 -38.84
C ALA A 212 -6.15 -4.87 -37.49
N ARG A 213 -5.63 -5.76 -36.63
CA ARG A 213 -6.22 -6.07 -35.34
C ARG A 213 -5.94 -5.00 -34.29
N TRP A 214 -4.87 -4.21 -34.45
CA TRP A 214 -4.35 -3.27 -33.47
C TRP A 214 -4.13 -1.84 -34.03
N ALA A 215 -4.63 -1.57 -35.22
CA ALA A 215 -4.36 -0.32 -35.97
C ALA A 215 -4.59 0.97 -35.15
N ASN A 216 -5.51 0.95 -34.21
CA ASN A 216 -5.85 2.13 -33.39
C ASN A 216 -5.18 2.14 -32.00
N SER A 217 -4.22 1.26 -31.72
CA SER A 217 -3.64 1.09 -30.38
C SER A 217 -2.12 1.29 -30.37
N THR A 218 -1.66 2.43 -30.87
CA THR A 218 -0.22 2.75 -30.93
C THR A 218 0.37 3.27 -29.62
N ALA A 219 -0.47 3.76 -28.71
CA ALA A 219 -0.01 4.42 -27.49
C ALA A 219 0.24 3.46 -26.30
N TRP A 220 -0.34 2.26 -26.30
CA TRP A 220 -0.36 1.38 -25.12
C TRP A 220 0.48 0.12 -25.32
N LEU A 221 1.16 -0.34 -24.26
CA LEU A 221 1.93 -1.59 -24.30
C LEU A 221 1.01 -2.77 -24.60
N LEU A 222 -0.16 -2.86 -23.96
CA LEU A 222 -1.19 -3.85 -24.26
C LEU A 222 -2.19 -3.24 -25.25
N PRO A 223 -2.28 -3.75 -26.48
CA PRO A 223 -3.11 -3.16 -27.53
C PRO A 223 -4.60 -3.29 -27.21
N ARG A 224 -5.37 -2.22 -27.43
CA ARG A 224 -6.80 -2.14 -27.10
C ARG A 224 -7.66 -2.10 -28.34
N ARG A 225 -8.58 -3.05 -28.51
CA ARG A 225 -9.68 -3.00 -29.50
C ARG A 225 -10.97 -2.45 -28.90
N ALA A 226 -11.22 -2.82 -27.64
CA ALA A 226 -12.37 -2.43 -26.84
C ALA A 226 -11.90 -1.68 -25.59
N GLY A 227 -12.84 -1.13 -24.83
CA GLY A 227 -12.53 -0.38 -23.62
C GLY A 227 -11.69 -1.16 -22.60
N HIS A 228 -11.22 -0.45 -21.61
CA HIS A 228 -10.39 -0.93 -20.51
C HIS A 228 -10.92 -2.21 -19.83
N ASP A 229 -12.24 -2.35 -19.70
CA ASP A 229 -12.87 -3.48 -19.02
C ASP A 229 -12.70 -4.83 -19.75
N ALA A 230 -12.50 -4.82 -21.06
CA ALA A 230 -12.29 -6.03 -21.84
C ALA A 230 -10.97 -6.69 -21.47
N TRP A 231 -9.88 -5.92 -21.37
CA TRP A 231 -8.58 -6.42 -20.95
C TRP A 231 -8.60 -6.92 -19.50
N TYR A 232 -9.28 -6.23 -18.61
CA TYR A 232 -9.40 -6.66 -17.23
C TYR A 232 -10.05 -8.06 -17.12
N LYS A 233 -11.12 -8.31 -17.88
CA LYS A 233 -11.77 -9.62 -17.96
C LYS A 233 -10.84 -10.70 -18.53
N THR A 234 -10.15 -10.37 -19.64
CA THR A 234 -9.18 -11.27 -20.27
C THR A 234 -8.06 -11.67 -19.34
N LEU A 235 -7.42 -10.71 -18.67
CA LEU A 235 -6.33 -10.98 -17.74
C LEU A 235 -6.79 -11.79 -16.52
N ARG A 236 -7.99 -11.52 -16.00
CA ARG A 236 -8.55 -12.31 -14.89
C ARG A 236 -8.82 -13.75 -15.30
N LEU A 237 -9.37 -13.98 -16.49
CA LEU A 237 -9.64 -15.31 -17.00
C LEU A 237 -8.32 -16.06 -17.27
N ALA A 238 -7.36 -15.42 -17.94
CA ALA A 238 -6.04 -16.00 -18.19
C ALA A 238 -5.33 -16.40 -16.89
N LEU A 239 -5.41 -15.53 -15.86
CA LEU A 239 -4.84 -15.82 -14.55
C LEU A 239 -5.50 -17.01 -13.87
N ALA A 240 -6.84 -17.08 -13.89
CA ALA A 240 -7.58 -18.20 -13.31
C ALA A 240 -7.24 -19.51 -14.01
N ASN A 241 -7.20 -19.52 -15.35
CA ASN A 241 -6.85 -20.70 -16.15
C ASN A 241 -5.39 -21.14 -15.89
N ALA A 242 -4.44 -20.20 -15.88
CA ALA A 242 -3.04 -20.49 -15.59
C ALA A 242 -2.86 -21.09 -14.18
N ALA A 243 -3.56 -20.54 -13.18
CA ALA A 243 -3.52 -21.04 -11.80
C ALA A 243 -4.09 -22.46 -11.68
N THR A 244 -5.19 -22.74 -12.38
CA THR A 244 -5.78 -24.09 -12.42
C THR A 244 -4.84 -25.08 -13.11
N GLN A 245 -4.26 -24.71 -14.26
CA GLN A 245 -3.30 -25.56 -14.99
C GLN A 245 -1.99 -25.78 -14.21
N ALA A 246 -1.58 -24.80 -13.42
CA ALA A 246 -0.42 -24.91 -12.54
C ALA A 246 -0.68 -25.75 -11.28
N GLY A 247 -1.93 -26.13 -11.00
CA GLY A 247 -2.29 -26.86 -9.79
C GLY A 247 -2.17 -26.02 -8.50
N CYS A 248 -2.35 -24.69 -8.60
CA CYS A 248 -2.31 -23.84 -7.41
C CYS A 248 -3.37 -24.24 -6.38
N SER A 249 -2.98 -24.30 -5.11
CA SER A 249 -3.82 -24.74 -3.99
C SER A 249 -5.00 -23.79 -3.69
N CYS A 250 -5.00 -22.59 -4.26
CA CYS A 250 -5.98 -21.55 -3.94
C CYS A 250 -6.30 -20.66 -5.15
N ALA A 251 -7.49 -20.06 -5.13
CA ALA A 251 -7.89 -19.10 -6.16
C ALA A 251 -6.91 -17.91 -6.24
N VAL A 252 -6.38 -17.65 -7.43
CA VAL A 252 -5.43 -16.59 -7.68
C VAL A 252 -6.14 -15.37 -8.27
N THR A 253 -5.88 -14.20 -7.69
CA THR A 253 -6.42 -12.92 -8.16
C THR A 253 -5.28 -11.95 -8.47
N PRO A 254 -5.47 -10.93 -9.32
CA PRO A 254 -4.44 -9.93 -9.59
C PRO A 254 -3.91 -9.24 -8.32
N HIS A 255 -4.74 -9.04 -7.30
CA HIS A 255 -4.30 -8.50 -6.02
C HIS A 255 -3.37 -9.44 -5.27
N ARG A 256 -3.54 -10.76 -5.41
CA ARG A 256 -2.62 -11.74 -4.79
C ARG A 256 -1.23 -11.71 -5.41
N LEU A 257 -1.11 -11.49 -6.73
CA LEU A 257 0.20 -11.29 -7.37
C LEU A 257 0.95 -10.12 -6.74
N ARG A 258 0.24 -8.99 -6.56
CA ARG A 258 0.82 -7.82 -5.91
C ARG A 258 1.11 -8.05 -4.42
N HIS A 259 0.30 -8.82 -3.71
CA HIS A 259 0.58 -9.20 -2.32
C HIS A 259 1.83 -10.09 -2.24
N SER A 260 1.99 -11.04 -3.16
CA SER A 260 3.19 -11.89 -3.25
C SER A 260 4.45 -11.07 -3.49
N TYR A 261 4.43 -10.14 -4.46
CA TYR A 261 5.52 -9.20 -4.69
C TYR A 261 5.87 -8.39 -3.43
N ALA A 262 4.87 -7.78 -2.80
CA ALA A 262 5.11 -6.95 -1.63
C ALA A 262 5.70 -7.72 -0.44
N SER A 263 5.17 -8.93 -0.17
CA SER A 263 5.69 -9.80 0.90
C SER A 263 7.09 -10.32 0.58
N GLU A 264 7.39 -10.61 -0.69
CA GLU A 264 8.73 -11.02 -1.13
C GLU A 264 9.74 -9.89 -0.97
N MET A 265 9.42 -8.67 -1.43
CA MET A 265 10.30 -7.50 -1.29
C MET A 265 10.63 -7.21 0.18
N LEU A 266 9.66 -7.32 1.08
CA LEU A 266 9.92 -7.20 2.52
C LEU A 266 10.86 -8.30 3.02
N ARG A 267 10.64 -9.55 2.62
CA ARG A 267 11.53 -10.67 3.02
C ARG A 267 12.96 -10.49 2.50
N LEU A 268 13.11 -9.85 1.35
CA LEU A 268 14.41 -9.50 0.76
C LEU A 268 15.04 -8.26 1.40
N GLY A 269 14.39 -7.63 2.38
CA GLY A 269 14.95 -6.50 3.14
C GLY A 269 14.68 -5.12 2.53
N VAL A 270 13.76 -5.00 1.57
CA VAL A 270 13.35 -3.70 1.05
C VAL A 270 12.63 -2.92 2.16
N SER A 271 13.10 -1.71 2.45
CA SER A 271 12.53 -0.87 3.49
C SER A 271 11.07 -0.50 3.21
N LEU A 272 10.27 -0.31 4.27
CA LEU A 272 8.86 0.09 4.14
C LEU A 272 8.64 1.36 3.30
N PRO A 273 9.45 2.44 3.46
CA PRO A 273 9.31 3.62 2.61
C PRO A 273 9.61 3.33 1.13
N ALA A 274 10.61 2.49 0.84
CA ALA A 274 10.91 2.08 -0.52
C ALA A 274 9.77 1.24 -1.11
N LEU A 275 9.26 0.25 -0.36
CA LEU A 275 8.12 -0.57 -0.79
C LEU A 275 6.86 0.28 -1.00
N MET A 276 6.61 1.26 -0.13
CA MET A 276 5.50 2.21 -0.30
C MET A 276 5.59 2.95 -1.64
N ARG A 277 6.79 3.41 -2.03
CA ARG A 277 7.04 4.08 -3.32
C ARG A 277 6.87 3.11 -4.50
N LEU A 278 7.46 1.91 -4.44
CA LEU A 278 7.34 0.87 -5.47
C LEU A 278 5.87 0.53 -5.75
N LEU A 279 5.08 0.35 -4.69
CA LEU A 279 3.67 0.05 -4.80
C LEU A 279 2.79 1.27 -5.13
N GLY A 280 3.28 2.49 -5.00
CA GLY A 280 2.49 3.72 -5.17
C GLY A 280 1.36 3.82 -4.13
N HIS A 281 1.66 3.56 -2.86
CA HIS A 281 0.75 3.77 -1.75
C HIS A 281 0.84 5.21 -1.26
N LYS A 282 -0.29 5.89 -1.09
CA LYS A 282 -0.35 7.24 -0.51
C LYS A 282 -0.30 7.25 1.01
N ASP A 283 -0.74 6.15 1.64
CA ASP A 283 -0.82 5.99 3.09
C ASP A 283 0.05 4.81 3.50
N ILE A 284 0.96 5.04 4.43
CA ILE A 284 1.86 4.02 4.98
C ILE A 284 1.08 2.84 5.58
N ARG A 285 -0.10 3.07 6.12
CA ARG A 285 -0.98 2.03 6.67
C ARG A 285 -1.32 0.94 5.65
N MET A 286 -1.33 1.28 4.36
CA MET A 286 -1.52 0.29 3.29
C MET A 286 -0.34 -0.66 3.16
N THR A 287 0.88 -0.19 3.47
CA THR A 287 2.12 -0.97 3.40
C THR A 287 2.35 -1.74 4.71
N LEU A 288 2.02 -1.16 5.86
CA LEU A 288 2.16 -1.81 7.17
C LEU A 288 1.39 -3.14 7.27
N ARG A 289 0.32 -3.30 6.53
CA ARG A 289 -0.43 -4.58 6.45
C ARG A 289 0.41 -5.77 6.02
N TYR A 290 1.49 -5.55 5.26
CA TYR A 290 2.39 -6.63 4.85
C TYR A 290 3.33 -7.05 5.97
N VAL A 291 3.66 -6.15 6.89
CA VAL A 291 4.49 -6.45 8.07
C VAL A 291 3.78 -7.42 9.00
N GLU A 292 2.46 -7.28 9.17
CA GLU A 292 1.65 -8.17 10.03
C GLU A 292 1.67 -9.63 9.55
N VAL A 293 1.95 -9.86 8.26
CA VAL A 293 2.04 -11.21 7.67
C VAL A 293 3.44 -11.82 7.82
N THR A 294 4.47 -10.99 8.00
CA THR A 294 5.88 -11.40 8.03
C THR A 294 6.44 -11.55 9.45
N GLN A 295 5.62 -11.81 10.47
CA GLN A 295 6.05 -11.92 11.87
C GLN A 295 7.20 -12.94 12.11
N LEU A 296 7.40 -13.88 11.22
CA LEU A 296 8.55 -14.81 11.26
C LEU A 296 9.91 -14.12 11.06
N ASP A 297 9.92 -12.89 10.58
CA ASP A 297 11.16 -12.14 10.28
C ASP A 297 11.60 -11.19 11.40
N LEU A 298 10.77 -10.93 12.42
CA LEU A 298 11.12 -10.02 13.51
C LEU A 298 12.42 -10.46 14.21
N GLN A 299 12.54 -11.75 14.48
CA GLN A 299 13.75 -12.30 15.10
C GLN A 299 14.97 -12.21 14.16
N ARG A 300 14.73 -12.41 12.86
CA ARG A 300 15.78 -12.29 11.82
C ARG A 300 16.21 -10.85 11.63
N GLU A 301 15.27 -9.90 11.58
CA GLU A 301 15.55 -8.45 11.51
C GLU A 301 16.30 -7.97 12.75
N PHE A 302 15.88 -8.40 13.95
CA PHE A 302 16.56 -8.06 15.19
C PHE A 302 18.01 -8.56 15.19
N LEU A 303 18.25 -9.80 14.78
CA LEU A 303 19.60 -10.37 14.69
C LEU A 303 20.42 -9.68 13.60
N SER A 304 19.82 -9.33 12.46
CA SER A 304 20.50 -8.58 11.40
C SER A 304 20.86 -7.15 11.84
N ALA A 305 19.92 -6.45 12.49
CA ALA A 305 20.18 -5.13 13.06
C ALA A 305 21.31 -5.17 14.11
N ARG A 306 21.34 -6.18 14.96
CA ARG A 306 22.44 -6.38 15.93
C ARG A 306 23.77 -6.68 15.24
N ARG A 307 23.80 -7.48 14.18
CA ARG A 307 25.02 -7.75 13.41
C ARG A 307 25.53 -6.47 12.73
N ASN A 308 24.63 -5.69 12.13
CA ASN A 308 24.97 -4.43 11.49
C ASN A 308 25.42 -3.36 12.52
N ALA A 309 24.80 -3.32 13.68
CA ALA A 309 25.22 -2.46 14.79
C ALA A 309 26.63 -2.85 15.30
N THR A 310 26.92 -4.14 15.37
CA THR A 310 28.26 -4.65 15.76
C THR A 310 29.33 -4.36 14.70
N GLN A 311 28.93 -4.22 13.42
CA GLN A 311 29.83 -3.84 12.33
C GLN A 311 30.00 -2.32 12.19
N SER A 312 28.93 -1.54 12.41
CA SER A 312 28.95 -0.07 12.27
C SER A 312 29.47 0.64 13.52
N HIS A 313 29.35 0.04 14.66
CA HIS A 313 29.86 0.51 15.93
C HIS A 313 30.77 -0.57 16.50
N ARG A 314 31.93 -0.78 15.87
CA ARG A 314 33.07 -1.21 16.63
C ARG A 314 33.46 -0.05 17.55
N LEU A 315 32.71 0.09 18.64
CA LEU A 315 33.32 0.60 19.83
C LEU A 315 34.61 -0.27 19.96
N PRO A 316 35.80 0.33 19.99
CA PRO A 316 36.97 -0.45 20.29
C PRO A 316 36.59 -1.27 21.52
N THR A 317 36.65 -2.59 21.40
CA THR A 317 36.47 -3.47 22.54
C THR A 317 37.40 -2.89 23.57
N LEU A 318 36.88 -2.27 24.62
CA LEU A 318 37.66 -1.93 25.78
C LEU A 318 38.23 -3.29 26.22
N CYS A 319 39.42 -3.60 25.77
CA CYS A 319 40.24 -4.58 26.45
C CYS A 319 40.45 -3.93 27.82
N LEU A 320 39.50 -4.08 28.71
CA LEU A 320 39.77 -3.95 30.10
C LEU A 320 40.90 -4.96 30.34
N PRO A 321 42.10 -4.52 30.69
CA PRO A 321 43.12 -5.44 31.08
C PRO A 321 42.46 -6.37 32.09
N ASN A 322 42.63 -7.67 31.96
CA ASN A 322 42.08 -8.65 32.86
C ASN A 322 42.19 -8.09 34.29
N LEU A 323 41.07 -7.66 34.84
CA LEU A 323 40.96 -7.35 36.24
C LEU A 323 41.00 -8.70 36.96
N SER A 324 42.19 -9.32 36.93
CA SER A 324 42.50 -10.41 37.84
C SER A 324 42.53 -9.80 39.24
N ALA A 325 41.41 -9.90 39.89
CA ALA A 325 41.18 -10.16 41.31
C ALA A 325 42.03 -9.44 42.40
N THR A 326 42.64 -8.30 42.11
CA THR A 326 43.03 -7.36 43.14
C THR A 326 42.54 -5.98 42.76
N ALA A 327 41.35 -5.62 43.33
CA ALA A 327 40.82 -4.26 43.23
C ALA A 327 41.71 -3.34 44.09
N ASP A 328 42.92 -3.05 43.61
CA ASP A 328 43.77 -2.03 44.20
C ASP A 328 43.47 -0.67 43.57
N LEU A 329 43.74 0.38 44.31
CA LEU A 329 43.58 1.77 43.89
C LEU A 329 44.33 2.08 42.58
N ALA A 330 45.45 1.40 42.33
CA ALA A 330 46.24 1.54 41.12
C ALA A 330 45.51 1.01 39.87
N GLY A 331 44.84 -0.13 39.96
CA GLY A 331 44.00 -0.68 38.88
C GLY A 331 42.79 0.21 38.53
N ILE A 332 42.15 0.80 39.54
CA ILE A 332 41.06 1.75 39.33
C ILE A 332 41.55 2.99 38.62
N ARG A 333 42.71 3.55 38.98
CA ARG A 333 43.33 4.70 38.31
C ARG A 333 43.66 4.40 36.85
N GLN A 334 44.25 3.24 36.58
CA GLN A 334 44.58 2.83 35.24
C GLN A 334 43.34 2.66 34.36
N ALA A 335 42.25 2.08 34.88
CA ALA A 335 40.98 1.97 34.18
C ALA A 335 40.36 3.35 33.89
N LEU A 336 40.44 4.28 34.84
CA LEU A 336 39.96 5.65 34.69
C LEU A 336 40.72 6.43 33.61
N ALA A 337 42.07 6.29 33.61
CA ALA A 337 42.95 6.91 32.61
C ALA A 337 42.66 6.36 31.20
N ALA A 338 42.50 5.04 31.07
CA ALA A 338 42.12 4.39 29.80
C ALA A 338 40.77 4.86 29.29
N THR A 339 39.78 4.92 30.17
CA THR A 339 38.44 5.41 29.81
C THR A 339 38.47 6.85 29.31
N ARG A 340 39.21 7.74 29.95
CA ARG A 340 39.38 9.13 29.52
C ARG A 340 40.08 9.22 28.16
N HIS A 341 41.11 8.43 27.94
CA HIS A 341 41.80 8.40 26.65
C HIS A 341 40.81 8.01 25.49
N VAL A 342 40.00 6.99 25.70
CA VAL A 342 38.99 6.56 24.73
C VAL A 342 37.92 7.64 24.47
N LEU A 343 37.45 8.32 25.52
CA LEU A 343 36.50 9.45 25.40
C LEU A 343 37.09 10.59 24.56
N GLU A 344 38.36 10.94 24.76
CA GLU A 344 39.06 11.97 24.00
C GLU A 344 39.23 11.58 22.53
N MET A 345 39.62 10.33 22.25
CA MET A 345 39.69 9.82 20.88
C MET A 345 38.35 9.89 20.16
N TYR A 346 37.30 9.46 20.84
CA TYR A 346 35.94 9.49 20.27
C TYR A 346 35.45 10.92 20.05
N ARG A 347 35.73 11.85 20.99
CA ARG A 347 35.42 13.27 20.87
C ARG A 347 36.02 13.90 19.61
N ARG A 348 37.25 13.51 19.24
CA ARG A 348 37.93 14.02 18.03
C ARG A 348 37.29 13.57 16.73
N GLN A 349 36.57 12.46 16.73
CA GLN A 349 35.91 11.89 15.53
C GLN A 349 34.47 12.43 15.32
N LEU A 350 33.88 13.09 16.31
CA LEU A 350 32.53 13.60 16.23
C LEU A 350 32.49 14.97 15.55
N THR A 351 31.51 15.12 14.65
CA THR A 351 31.17 16.39 14.00
C THR A 351 30.09 17.19 14.74
N ASP A 352 29.28 16.49 15.57
CA ASP A 352 28.18 17.13 16.32
C ASP A 352 28.69 17.84 17.58
N GLU A 353 28.52 19.17 17.60
CA GLU A 353 28.98 20.05 18.67
C GLU A 353 28.27 19.79 20.01
N LYS A 354 26.99 19.40 19.99
CA LYS A 354 26.21 19.11 21.20
C LYS A 354 26.73 17.86 21.91
N THR A 355 27.02 16.82 21.15
CA THR A 355 27.60 15.58 21.68
C THR A 355 29.03 15.79 22.15
N ARG A 356 29.83 16.58 21.45
CA ARG A 356 31.20 16.97 21.89
C ARG A 356 31.20 17.66 23.25
N ARG A 357 30.27 18.61 23.50
CA ARG A 357 30.13 19.29 24.80
C ARG A 357 29.69 18.34 25.90
N THR A 358 28.83 17.37 25.59
CA THR A 358 28.38 16.36 26.56
C THR A 358 29.56 15.46 26.98
N LEU A 359 30.37 15.00 26.03
CA LEU A 359 31.58 14.21 26.32
C LEU A 359 32.62 15.00 27.11
N GLN A 360 32.77 16.30 26.83
CA GLN A 360 33.67 17.16 27.57
C GLN A 360 33.24 17.32 29.05
N ARG A 361 31.94 17.36 29.32
CA ARG A 361 31.41 17.36 30.70
C ARG A 361 31.67 16.04 31.41
N LEU A 362 31.54 14.90 30.70
CA LEU A 362 31.83 13.58 31.23
C LEU A 362 33.35 13.44 31.54
N ASP A 363 34.22 13.89 30.66
CA ASP A 363 35.68 13.86 30.91
C ASP A 363 36.07 14.69 32.17
N LYS A 364 35.46 15.87 32.33
CA LYS A 364 35.65 16.69 33.56
C LYS A 364 35.22 15.96 34.84
N ARG A 365 34.10 15.21 34.80
CA ARG A 365 33.64 14.41 35.95
C ARG A 365 34.59 13.25 36.26
N LEU A 366 35.07 12.55 35.22
CA LEU A 366 36.07 11.50 35.42
C LEU A 366 37.38 12.02 35.97
N LEU A 367 37.79 13.25 35.60
CA LEU A 367 38.95 13.95 36.18
C LEU A 367 38.75 14.21 37.67
N ALA A 368 37.57 14.68 38.06
CA ALA A 368 37.24 14.94 39.46
C ALA A 368 37.28 13.68 40.32
N VAL A 369 36.75 12.53 39.75
CA VAL A 369 36.83 11.24 40.43
C VAL A 369 38.29 10.78 40.58
N GLY A 370 39.12 10.99 39.57
CA GLY A 370 40.58 10.71 39.65
C GLY A 370 41.24 11.49 40.78
N SER A 371 40.95 12.80 40.91
CA SER A 371 41.51 13.64 41.98
C SER A 371 41.06 13.19 43.39
N GLN A 372 39.81 12.69 43.50
CA GLN A 372 39.33 12.15 44.80
C GLN A 372 40.05 10.84 45.17
N LEU A 373 40.31 9.95 44.18
CA LEU A 373 41.09 8.74 44.38
C LEU A 373 42.54 9.04 44.81
N ASP A 374 43.12 10.13 44.28
CA ASP A 374 44.48 10.58 44.69
C ASP A 374 44.48 11.14 46.14
N GLN A 375 43.39 11.74 46.62
CA GLN A 375 43.25 12.17 48.00
C GLN A 375 43.12 10.99 48.98
N ILE A 376 42.35 9.94 48.57
CA ILE A 376 42.22 8.71 49.39
C ILE A 376 43.59 8.03 49.54
N ASP A 377 44.36 7.86 48.47
CA ASP A 377 45.71 7.24 48.51
C ASP A 377 46.69 8.05 49.37
N LYS A 378 46.54 9.36 49.45
CA LYS A 378 47.35 10.22 50.33
C LYS A 378 46.93 10.15 51.79
N ALA A 379 45.70 9.77 52.07
CA ALA A 379 45.19 9.66 53.44
C ALA A 379 45.47 8.26 54.04
N GLU A 380 45.74 7.24 53.19
CA GLU A 380 46.11 5.87 53.60
C GLU A 380 47.64 5.69 53.81
N LYS A 381 48.46 6.65 53.37
CA LYS A 381 49.91 6.70 53.57
C LYS A 381 50.25 7.64 54.70
#